data_a6f963f56aa049bb9053afd1ff7f8a64
#
_entry.id   a6f963f56aa049bb9053afd1ff7f8a64
#
_cell.length_a   1.000
_cell.length_b   1.000
_cell.length_c   1.000
_cell.angle_alpha   90.00
_cell.angle_beta   90.00
_cell.angle_gamma   90.00
#
_symmetry.space_group_name_H-M   'P 1'
#
loop_
_entity.id
_entity.type
_entity.pdbx_description
1 polymer ?
#
loop_
_entity_poly.entity_id
_entity_poly.type
_entity_poly.pdbx_seq_one_letter_code
_entity_poly.pdbx_strand_id
1 'polypeptide(L)'
;MANAPPTARRTLQFKFTLPTSDASLLLSLLKAARPFHEAFGGKKFRLLQNVDDPARYVQEIEYEVHETIEFNRQRFASDPRVQATLQSWRAMLGGSVEIDVYQEVE
;
A
#
# COMPACT_ATOMS: atom_id res chain seq x y z
N MET A 1 -20.41 -16.48 24.69
CA MET A 1 -19.95 -15.20 24.13
C MET A 1 -18.99 -15.48 22.96
N ALA A 2 -19.33 -14.97 21.81
CA ALA A 2 -18.48 -15.16 20.66
C ALA A 2 -17.26 -14.24 20.75
N ASN A 3 -16.09 -14.81 20.71
CA ASN A 3 -14.85 -14.04 20.64
C ASN A 3 -14.56 -13.71 19.19
N ALA A 4 -14.19 -12.47 18.92
CA ALA A 4 -13.70 -12.10 17.60
C ALA A 4 -12.45 -12.95 17.28
N PRO A 5 -12.28 -13.41 16.03
CA PRO A 5 -11.05 -14.09 15.65
C PRO A 5 -9.86 -13.19 15.94
N PRO A 6 -8.72 -13.77 16.41
CA PRO A 6 -7.54 -12.95 16.61
C PRO A 6 -7.07 -12.35 15.31
N THR A 7 -6.76 -11.05 15.35
CA THR A 7 -6.28 -10.30 14.20
C THR A 7 -4.86 -9.83 14.43
N ALA A 8 -4.15 -9.61 13.35
CA ALA A 8 -2.83 -9.03 13.34
C ALA A 8 -2.83 -7.76 12.50
N ARG A 9 -2.06 -6.75 12.95
CA ARG A 9 -1.86 -5.53 12.18
C ARG A 9 -0.63 -5.65 11.33
N ARG A 10 -0.75 -5.18 10.10
CA ARG A 10 0.38 -5.05 9.19
C ARG A 10 0.33 -3.69 8.54
N THR A 11 1.50 -3.12 8.31
CA THR A 11 1.64 -1.85 7.60
C THR A 11 2.26 -2.12 6.25
N LEU A 12 1.51 -1.81 5.20
CA LEU A 12 1.97 -1.92 3.82
C LEU A 12 2.49 -0.57 3.37
N GLN A 13 3.67 -0.54 2.75
CA GLN A 13 4.24 0.67 2.19
C GLN A 13 4.52 0.47 0.70
N PHE A 14 4.04 1.42 -0.12
CA PHE A 14 4.45 1.59 -1.50
C PHE A 14 5.39 2.79 -1.58
N LYS A 15 6.63 2.54 -1.98
CA LYS A 15 7.65 3.58 -2.12
C LYS A 15 7.88 3.86 -3.60
N PHE A 16 7.77 5.11 -4.01
CA PHE A 16 7.88 5.48 -5.41
C PHE A 16 8.34 6.91 -5.57
N THR A 17 8.79 7.24 -6.79
CA THR A 17 9.17 8.59 -7.17
C THR A 17 8.17 9.10 -8.20
N LEU A 18 7.65 10.29 -7.96
CA LEU A 18 6.74 10.95 -8.89
C LEU A 18 7.55 11.83 -9.84
N PRO A 19 7.52 11.58 -11.16
CA PRO A 19 8.38 12.31 -12.11
C PRO A 19 7.93 13.74 -12.40
N THR A 20 6.77 14.14 -11.90
CA THR A 20 6.21 15.47 -12.09
C THR A 20 5.83 16.09 -10.75
N SER A 21 5.82 17.42 -10.68
CA SER A 21 5.37 18.13 -9.49
C SER A 21 3.85 18.12 -9.32
N ASP A 22 3.10 17.72 -10.33
CA ASP A 22 1.64 17.64 -10.25
C ASP A 22 1.21 16.32 -9.61
N ALA A 23 0.75 16.38 -8.37
CA ALA A 23 0.30 15.22 -7.62
C ALA A 23 -1.16 14.86 -7.85
N SER A 24 -1.90 15.60 -8.69
CA SER A 24 -3.33 15.38 -8.86
C SER A 24 -3.65 14.02 -9.45
N LEU A 25 -2.87 13.56 -10.41
CA LEU A 25 -3.03 12.23 -11.00
C LEU A 25 -2.74 11.13 -9.99
N LEU A 26 -1.67 11.31 -9.20
CA LEU A 26 -1.35 10.39 -8.13
C LEU A 26 -2.50 10.26 -7.13
N LEU A 27 -3.04 11.38 -6.67
CA LEU A 27 -4.16 11.38 -5.73
C LEU A 27 -5.39 10.67 -6.30
N SER A 28 -5.68 10.86 -7.59
CA SER A 28 -6.78 10.17 -8.26
C SER A 28 -6.58 8.66 -8.27
N LEU A 29 -5.34 8.21 -8.52
CA LEU A 29 -5.00 6.79 -8.50
C LEU A 29 -5.16 6.18 -7.12
N LEU A 30 -4.67 6.88 -6.11
CA LEU A 30 -4.75 6.40 -4.73
C LEU A 30 -6.21 6.26 -4.29
N LYS A 31 -7.04 7.22 -4.68
CA LYS A 31 -8.48 7.15 -4.42
C LYS A 31 -9.14 5.97 -5.13
N ALA A 32 -8.76 5.74 -6.38
CA ALA A 32 -9.30 4.61 -7.16
C ALA A 32 -8.90 3.25 -6.59
N ALA A 33 -7.71 3.15 -5.98
CA ALA A 33 -7.22 1.92 -5.38
C ALA A 33 -7.78 1.65 -3.97
N ARG A 34 -8.35 2.66 -3.32
CA ARG A 34 -8.82 2.52 -1.94
C ARG A 34 -9.83 1.39 -1.72
N PRO A 35 -10.89 1.23 -2.56
CA PRO A 35 -11.83 0.12 -2.37
C PRO A 35 -11.17 -1.25 -2.43
N PHE A 36 -10.16 -1.40 -3.28
CA PHE A 36 -9.39 -2.64 -3.37
C PHE A 36 -8.70 -2.96 -2.03
N HIS A 37 -8.02 -1.97 -1.44
CA HIS A 37 -7.34 -2.17 -0.16
C HIS A 37 -8.33 -2.43 0.97
N GLU A 38 -9.45 -1.72 1.00
CA GLU A 38 -10.47 -1.91 2.02
C GLU A 38 -11.04 -3.32 1.97
N ALA A 39 -11.20 -3.90 0.79
CA ALA A 39 -11.69 -5.27 0.62
C ALA A 39 -10.76 -6.30 1.26
N PHE A 40 -9.49 -5.98 1.43
CA PHE A 40 -8.49 -6.85 2.06
C PHE A 40 -8.18 -6.47 3.52
N GLY A 41 -8.95 -5.58 4.11
CA GLY A 41 -8.76 -5.17 5.50
C GLY A 41 -7.96 -3.90 5.68
N GLY A 42 -7.72 -3.14 4.62
CA GLY A 42 -7.07 -1.83 4.69
C GLY A 42 -7.94 -0.83 5.41
N LYS A 43 -7.41 -0.14 6.44
CA LYS A 43 -8.20 0.73 7.30
C LYS A 43 -7.72 2.16 7.38
N LYS A 44 -6.42 2.37 7.39
CA LYS A 44 -5.82 3.70 7.48
C LYS A 44 -4.92 3.93 6.30
N PHE A 45 -5.10 5.07 5.66
CA PHE A 45 -4.37 5.43 4.45
C PHE A 45 -3.65 6.74 4.69
N ARG A 46 -2.33 6.74 4.47
CA ARG A 46 -1.52 7.95 4.57
C ARG A 46 -0.62 8.04 3.35
N LEU A 47 -0.47 9.25 2.85
CA LEU A 47 0.50 9.56 1.82
C LEU A 47 1.57 10.45 2.44
N LEU A 48 2.81 9.98 2.43
CA LEU A 48 3.94 10.69 3.00
C LEU A 48 4.86 11.16 1.88
N GLN A 49 5.33 12.38 2.00
CA GLN A 49 6.29 12.96 1.06
C GLN A 49 7.63 13.11 1.79
N ASN A 50 8.71 12.76 1.10
CA ASN A 50 10.04 12.92 1.66
C ASN A 50 10.37 14.41 1.77
N VAL A 51 10.82 14.83 2.96
CA VAL A 51 11.11 16.25 3.23
C VAL A 51 12.33 16.75 2.45
N ASP A 52 13.33 15.88 2.28
CA ASP A 52 14.58 16.24 1.61
C ASP A 52 14.50 16.08 0.09
N ASP A 53 13.64 15.17 -0.37
CA ASP A 53 13.42 14.92 -1.79
C ASP A 53 11.91 14.87 -2.06
N PRO A 54 11.28 16.01 -2.42
CA PRO A 54 9.83 16.09 -2.59
C PRO A 54 9.25 15.23 -3.72
N ALA A 55 10.09 14.67 -4.59
CA ALA A 55 9.64 13.75 -5.62
C ALA A 55 9.39 12.34 -5.09
N ARG A 56 9.89 12.04 -3.90
CA ARG A 56 9.76 10.71 -3.29
C ARG A 56 8.58 10.66 -2.34
N TYR A 57 7.76 9.63 -2.51
CA TYR A 57 6.55 9.42 -1.75
C TYR A 57 6.49 8.01 -1.18
N VAL A 58 5.78 7.87 -0.08
CA VAL A 58 5.40 6.59 0.49
C VAL A 58 3.89 6.61 0.73
N GLN A 59 3.18 5.67 0.12
CA GLN A 59 1.80 5.41 0.53
C GLN A 59 1.81 4.33 1.59
N GLU A 60 1.23 4.63 2.74
CA GLU A 60 1.16 3.71 3.86
C GLU A 60 -0.28 3.31 4.11
N ILE A 61 -0.51 2.02 4.22
CA ILE A 61 -1.84 1.47 4.48
C ILE A 61 -1.74 0.50 5.65
N GLU A 62 -2.54 0.74 6.69
CA GLU A 62 -2.63 -0.17 7.82
C GLU A 62 -3.69 -1.22 7.51
N TYR A 63 -3.29 -2.49 7.60
CA TYR A 63 -4.16 -3.64 7.41
C TYR A 63 -4.40 -4.34 8.73
N GLU A 64 -5.64 -4.77 8.92
CA GLU A 64 -5.99 -5.67 10.00
C GLU A 64 -6.46 -6.97 9.37
N VAL A 65 -5.72 -8.04 9.57
CA VAL A 65 -5.97 -9.34 8.95
C VAL A 65 -6.08 -10.42 10.02
N HIS A 66 -6.73 -11.52 9.69
CA HIS A 66 -6.76 -12.67 10.59
C HIS A 66 -5.32 -13.16 10.80
N GLU A 67 -4.94 -13.47 12.06
CA GLU A 67 -3.54 -13.80 12.35
C GLU A 67 -3.04 -15.08 11.68
N THR A 68 -3.95 -15.95 11.22
CA THR A 68 -3.58 -17.14 10.45
C THR A 68 -3.27 -16.84 9.00
N ILE A 69 -3.59 -15.64 8.52
CA ILE A 69 -3.31 -15.22 7.15
C ILE A 69 -1.88 -14.74 7.08
N GLU A 70 -1.12 -15.34 6.18
CA GLU A 70 0.23 -14.90 5.90
C GLU A 70 0.17 -13.62 5.05
N PHE A 71 0.45 -12.47 5.67
CA PHE A 71 0.44 -11.18 5.00
C PHE A 71 1.87 -10.62 5.04
N ASN A 72 2.58 -10.81 3.95
CA ASN A 72 3.95 -10.33 3.78
C ASN A 72 4.15 -9.79 2.37
N ARG A 73 5.34 -9.23 2.11
CA ARG A 73 5.66 -8.63 0.82
C ARG A 73 5.45 -9.60 -0.34
N GLN A 74 5.97 -10.81 -0.22
CA GLN A 74 5.90 -11.80 -1.29
C GLN A 74 4.46 -12.21 -1.58
N ARG A 75 3.69 -12.48 -0.55
CA ARG A 75 2.30 -12.90 -0.67
C ARG A 75 1.46 -11.82 -1.32
N PHE A 76 1.64 -10.57 -0.86
CA PHE A 76 0.93 -9.43 -1.42
C PHE A 76 1.33 -9.18 -2.87
N ALA A 77 2.63 -9.13 -3.15
CA ALA A 77 3.13 -8.82 -4.49
C ALA A 77 2.80 -9.90 -5.53
N SER A 78 2.55 -11.14 -5.11
CA SER A 78 2.20 -12.23 -6.01
C SER A 78 0.71 -12.29 -6.36
N ASP A 79 -0.14 -11.49 -5.70
CA ASP A 79 -1.57 -11.44 -6.05
C ASP A 79 -1.74 -10.83 -7.44
N PRO A 80 -2.46 -11.52 -8.37
CA PRO A 80 -2.63 -10.99 -9.73
C PRO A 80 -3.27 -9.62 -9.80
N ARG A 81 -4.15 -9.29 -8.85
CA ARG A 81 -4.80 -7.98 -8.79
C ARG A 81 -3.81 -6.88 -8.39
N VAL A 82 -2.92 -7.19 -7.47
CA VAL A 82 -1.84 -6.30 -7.07
C VAL A 82 -0.89 -6.08 -8.23
N GLN A 83 -0.52 -7.14 -8.94
CA GLN A 83 0.36 -7.04 -10.10
C GLN A 83 -0.24 -6.15 -11.20
N ALA A 84 -1.54 -6.29 -11.48
CA ALA A 84 -2.22 -5.45 -12.46
C ALA A 84 -2.19 -3.97 -12.05
N THR A 85 -2.45 -3.69 -10.78
CA THR A 85 -2.38 -2.33 -10.23
C THR A 85 -0.97 -1.75 -10.34
N LEU A 86 0.04 -2.55 -9.99
CA LEU A 86 1.44 -2.11 -10.07
C LEU A 86 1.88 -1.83 -11.49
N GLN A 87 1.40 -2.60 -12.48
CA GLN A 87 1.71 -2.33 -13.88
C GLN A 87 1.17 -0.97 -14.32
N SER A 88 -0.06 -0.65 -13.93
CA SER A 88 -0.64 0.66 -14.21
C SER A 88 0.17 1.79 -13.57
N TRP A 89 0.61 1.59 -12.33
CA TRP A 89 1.44 2.59 -11.63
C TRP A 89 2.79 2.77 -12.30
N ARG A 90 3.45 1.68 -12.68
CA ARG A 90 4.76 1.74 -13.34
C ARG A 90 4.68 2.48 -14.68
N ALA A 91 3.62 2.25 -15.44
CA ALA A 91 3.40 2.94 -16.70
C ALA A 91 3.28 4.45 -16.51
N MET A 92 2.68 4.89 -15.41
CA MET A 92 2.49 6.31 -15.13
C MET A 92 3.67 6.96 -14.45
N LEU A 93 4.28 6.26 -13.51
CA LEU A 93 5.38 6.81 -12.72
C LEU A 93 6.73 6.74 -13.43
N GLY A 94 6.83 5.92 -14.48
CA GLY A 94 8.05 5.77 -15.25
C GLY A 94 9.21 5.12 -14.47
N GLY A 95 8.92 4.48 -13.35
CA GLY A 95 9.93 3.89 -12.49
C GLY A 95 9.40 2.73 -11.68
N SER A 96 10.23 2.20 -10.80
CA SER A 96 9.87 1.09 -9.92
C SER A 96 9.03 1.55 -8.75
N VAL A 97 8.12 0.68 -8.32
CA VAL A 97 7.39 0.80 -7.06
C VAL A 97 7.90 -0.28 -6.13
N GLU A 98 8.45 0.13 -5.00
CA GLU A 98 8.96 -0.78 -3.99
C GLU A 98 7.88 -1.04 -2.95
N ILE A 99 7.68 -2.32 -2.62
CA ILE A 99 6.67 -2.75 -1.66
C ILE A 99 7.36 -3.33 -0.45
N ASP A 100 6.96 -2.88 0.73
CA ASP A 100 7.38 -3.48 2.00
C ASP A 100 6.17 -3.66 2.91
N VAL A 101 6.22 -4.72 3.72
CA VAL A 101 5.20 -5.01 4.72
C VAL A 101 5.89 -5.07 6.08
N TYR A 102 5.35 -4.34 7.02
CA TYR A 102 5.89 -4.24 8.38
C TYR A 102 4.88 -4.73 9.41
N GLN A 103 5.40 -5.17 10.53
CA GLN A 103 4.59 -5.41 11.71
C GLN A 103 5.15 -4.61 12.87
N GLU A 104 4.28 -4.19 13.76
CA GLU A 104 4.70 -3.48 14.96
C GLU A 104 5.38 -4.44 15.92
N VAL A 105 6.49 -4.02 16.51
CA VAL A 105 7.27 -4.84 17.43
C VAL A 105 6.93 -4.52 18.88
N GLU A 106 6.40 -3.33 19.12
CA GLU A 106 5.94 -2.88 20.42
C GLU A 106 4.59 -2.20 20.34
#